data_dd25f44806840b82ac4722fa62481049
#
_entry.id   dd25f44806840b82ac4722fa62481049
#
_cell.length_a   1.000
_cell.length_b   1.000
_cell.length_c   1.000
_cell.angle_alpha   90.00
_cell.angle_beta   90.00
_cell.angle_gamma   90.00
#
_symmetry.space_group_name_H-M   'P 1'
#
loop_
_entity.id
_entity.type
_entity.pdbx_description
1 polymer ?
#
loop_
_entity_poly.entity_id
_entity_poly.type
_entity_poly.pdbx_seq_one_letter_code
_entity_poly.pdbx_strand_id
1 'polypeptide(L)'
;MRICYFAFGASFHTKRWCEHFHSLGHEIHLITFTQVSAEEYPNIHVHVVNSGKVNVSGGNWHLVSNFWKIRKLVKQIKPDIFHALYATSYGVTGALAGHRNFVITALGSDLLVSVRNSTVYQKAVRFAFRKAKWITVMSQEMSDVAKDLGTDMSKVSIVPFGVDPQIFNATQRSLSVNEFVVTSTRNLEKIYNIPHLLKALHVVKDQIPNLKVNILGYGSLREELEALTAELELNQQVTFFGKVNQYQIAETLNRSHVFVSVSLSDGNNISLNEAMACDAFCIATNIPANRQWIEDGVNGFLVDIDDVEGLAARILQAYKSYDELQEKAGPINQAIIEERGIWSNNMKVVEQKYQEMLKN
;
A
#
# COMPACT_ATOMS: atom_id res chain seq x y z
N MET A 1 23.60 -3.65 12.44
CA MET A 1 23.97 -3.23 11.07
C MET A 1 23.74 -1.74 10.92
N ARG A 2 24.49 -1.09 10.06
CA ARG A 2 24.20 0.27 9.60
C ARG A 2 23.41 0.19 8.30
N ILE A 3 22.15 0.60 8.31
CA ILE A 3 21.25 0.54 7.16
C ILE A 3 20.97 1.95 6.67
N CYS A 4 21.17 2.19 5.39
CA CYS A 4 20.87 3.48 4.76
C CYS A 4 19.69 3.33 3.81
N TYR A 5 18.53 3.87 4.19
CA TYR A 5 17.39 3.98 3.29
C TYR A 5 17.52 5.21 2.40
N PHE A 6 17.16 5.06 1.14
CA PHE A 6 17.08 6.15 0.17
C PHE A 6 15.66 6.22 -0.37
N ALA A 7 14.86 7.18 0.13
CA ALA A 7 13.42 7.15 -0.03
C ALA A 7 12.78 8.54 0.08
N PHE A 8 11.48 8.61 -0.26
CA PHE A 8 10.63 9.78 -0.03
C PHE A 8 10.34 9.93 1.48
N GLY A 9 11.01 10.89 2.14
CA GLY A 9 10.97 11.03 3.59
C GLY A 9 9.57 11.35 4.17
N ALA A 10 8.69 12.01 3.43
CA ALA A 10 7.34 12.31 3.90
C ALA A 10 6.36 11.11 3.77
N SER A 11 6.85 9.93 3.31
CA SER A 11 6.02 8.74 3.19
C SER A 11 5.88 8.01 4.53
N PHE A 12 4.64 7.65 4.88
CA PHE A 12 4.35 6.77 6.01
C PHE A 12 5.15 5.44 5.93
N HIS A 13 5.27 4.87 4.72
CA HIS A 13 6.03 3.63 4.52
C HIS A 13 7.52 3.81 4.84
N THR A 14 8.12 4.91 4.42
CA THR A 14 9.53 5.20 4.73
C THR A 14 9.75 5.29 6.23
N LYS A 15 8.85 6.00 6.92
CA LYS A 15 8.90 6.14 8.38
C LYS A 15 8.82 4.76 9.05
N ARG A 16 7.82 3.95 8.67
CA ARG A 16 7.60 2.61 9.22
C ARG A 16 8.81 1.68 9.03
N TRP A 17 9.49 1.75 7.87
CA TRP A 17 10.72 1.00 7.62
C TRP A 17 11.83 1.44 8.57
N CYS A 18 12.07 2.75 8.67
CA CYS A 18 13.12 3.30 9.53
C CYS A 18 12.90 2.94 11.00
N GLU A 19 11.69 3.14 11.51
CA GLU A 19 11.33 2.85 12.90
C GLU A 19 11.43 1.36 13.23
N HIS A 20 10.96 0.48 12.34
CA HIS A 20 11.02 -0.96 12.55
C HIS A 20 12.46 -1.45 12.70
N PHE A 21 13.34 -1.12 11.76
CA PHE A 21 14.72 -1.58 11.84
C PHE A 21 15.52 -0.88 12.93
N HIS A 22 15.17 0.34 13.28
CA HIS A 22 15.74 1.00 14.47
C HIS A 22 15.33 0.27 15.77
N SER A 23 14.08 -0.15 15.90
CA SER A 23 13.60 -0.89 17.08
C SER A 23 14.29 -2.25 17.27
N LEU A 24 14.87 -2.82 16.19
CA LEU A 24 15.69 -4.03 16.23
C LEU A 24 17.17 -3.75 16.58
N GLY A 25 17.51 -2.51 16.94
CA GLY A 25 18.86 -2.12 17.35
C GLY A 25 19.81 -1.82 16.17
N HIS A 26 19.29 -1.57 14.98
CA HIS A 26 20.11 -1.16 13.83
C HIS A 26 20.34 0.37 13.82
N GLU A 27 21.51 0.80 13.35
CA GLU A 27 21.83 2.20 13.09
C GLU A 27 21.21 2.59 11.74
N ILE A 28 20.24 3.52 11.77
CA ILE A 28 19.45 3.88 10.60
C ILE A 28 19.80 5.26 10.08
N HIS A 29 20.13 5.33 8.80
CA HIS A 29 20.29 6.55 8.02
C HIS A 29 19.18 6.64 6.98
N LEU A 30 18.58 7.82 6.83
CA LEU A 30 17.63 8.14 5.76
C LEU A 30 18.22 9.23 4.87
N ILE A 31 18.47 8.91 3.60
CA ILE A 31 18.75 9.92 2.58
C ILE A 31 17.44 10.23 1.87
N THR A 32 17.06 11.50 1.80
CA THR A 32 15.81 11.93 1.18
C THR A 32 15.98 13.24 0.42
N PHE A 33 15.12 13.46 -0.57
CA PHE A 33 15.01 14.73 -1.28
C PHE A 33 13.96 15.67 -0.67
N THR A 34 13.21 15.20 0.30
CA THR A 34 12.11 15.93 0.94
C THR A 34 12.54 16.46 2.29
N GLN A 35 12.18 17.71 2.58
CA GLN A 35 12.34 18.24 3.94
C GLN A 35 11.42 17.46 4.89
N VAL A 36 12.01 16.97 5.95
CA VAL A 36 11.32 16.31 7.07
C VAL A 36 11.90 16.86 8.37
N SER A 37 11.07 16.95 9.41
CA SER A 37 11.54 17.42 10.71
C SER A 37 12.27 16.31 11.48
N ALA A 38 13.16 16.66 12.38
CA ALA A 38 13.82 15.71 13.27
C ALA A 38 12.81 15.00 14.19
N GLU A 39 11.70 15.67 14.51
CA GLU A 39 10.61 15.11 15.34
C GLU A 39 9.85 14.00 14.63
N GLU A 40 9.78 14.05 13.28
CA GLU A 40 9.16 12.99 12.48
C GLU A 40 10.00 11.70 12.46
N TYR A 41 11.32 11.81 12.70
CA TYR A 41 12.27 10.70 12.62
C TYR A 41 13.15 10.63 13.86
N PRO A 42 12.59 10.41 15.06
CA PRO A 42 13.36 10.34 16.29
C PRO A 42 14.39 9.19 16.22
N ASN A 43 15.63 9.48 16.61
CA ASN A 43 16.75 8.55 16.61
C ASN A 43 17.21 8.03 15.24
N ILE A 44 16.77 8.63 14.14
CA ILE A 44 17.18 8.33 12.76
C ILE A 44 18.09 9.45 12.24
N HIS A 45 19.21 9.08 11.63
CA HIS A 45 20.13 10.04 11.00
C HIS A 45 19.58 10.47 9.63
N VAL A 46 18.90 11.61 9.57
CA VAL A 46 18.30 12.12 8.33
C VAL A 46 19.28 13.00 7.57
N HIS A 47 19.42 12.72 6.26
CA HIS A 47 20.25 13.45 5.31
C HIS A 47 19.38 14.01 4.18
N VAL A 48 19.01 15.29 4.28
CA VAL A 48 18.21 15.94 3.24
C VAL A 48 19.12 16.46 2.11
N VAL A 49 18.84 16.02 0.90
CA VAL A 49 19.52 16.48 -0.32
C VAL A 49 18.59 17.44 -1.05
N ASN A 50 18.83 18.74 -0.92
CA ASN A 50 18.04 19.74 -1.63
C ASN A 50 18.17 19.58 -3.15
N SER A 51 17.08 19.32 -3.83
CA SER A 51 17.02 19.05 -5.26
C SER A 51 15.79 19.60 -5.98
N GLY A 52 15.04 20.50 -5.31
CA GLY A 52 13.78 21.04 -5.83
C GLY A 52 12.53 20.25 -5.36
N LYS A 53 11.39 20.53 -5.99
CA LYS A 53 10.13 19.89 -5.63
C LYS A 53 10.15 18.41 -6.02
N VAL A 54 9.77 17.54 -5.09
CA VAL A 54 9.53 16.12 -5.34
C VAL A 54 8.05 15.92 -5.64
N ASN A 55 7.74 15.36 -6.78
CA ASN A 55 6.36 15.01 -7.14
C ASN A 55 6.04 13.61 -6.57
N VAL A 56 5.02 13.54 -5.72
CA VAL A 56 4.57 12.30 -5.08
C VAL A 56 4.04 11.29 -6.12
N SER A 57 3.45 11.78 -7.21
CA SER A 57 2.91 10.95 -8.30
C SER A 57 3.97 10.40 -9.26
N GLY A 58 5.25 10.69 -9.05
CA GLY A 58 6.34 10.25 -9.93
C GLY A 58 6.87 11.35 -10.87
N GLY A 59 7.60 10.98 -11.92
CA GLY A 59 8.17 11.94 -12.89
C GLY A 59 9.43 12.67 -12.42
N ASN A 60 10.08 12.21 -11.38
CA ASN A 60 11.19 12.88 -10.68
C ASN A 60 12.56 12.62 -11.35
N TRP A 61 12.65 12.64 -12.69
CA TRP A 61 13.92 12.38 -13.40
C TRP A 61 15.03 13.39 -13.09
N HIS A 62 14.67 14.64 -12.81
CA HIS A 62 15.64 15.67 -12.40
C HIS A 62 16.41 15.28 -11.12
N LEU A 63 15.84 14.41 -10.29
CA LEU A 63 16.49 13.91 -9.07
C LEU A 63 17.68 12.99 -9.39
N VAL A 64 17.65 12.29 -10.53
CA VAL A 64 18.70 11.35 -10.93
C VAL A 64 20.04 12.06 -11.11
N SER A 65 20.05 13.32 -11.55
CA SER A 65 21.26 14.14 -11.66
C SER A 65 22.04 14.32 -10.34
N ASN A 66 21.36 14.12 -9.20
CA ASN A 66 21.98 14.20 -7.88
C ASN A 66 22.77 12.95 -7.45
N PHE A 67 22.88 11.94 -8.32
CA PHE A 67 23.55 10.67 -7.95
C PHE A 67 24.95 10.84 -7.38
N TRP A 68 25.71 11.88 -7.79
CA TRP A 68 27.03 12.20 -7.24
C TRP A 68 26.97 12.61 -5.76
N LYS A 69 25.92 13.39 -5.37
CA LYS A 69 25.70 13.78 -3.97
C LYS A 69 25.33 12.54 -3.13
N ILE A 70 24.46 11.69 -3.67
CA ILE A 70 24.06 10.43 -3.01
C ILE A 70 25.29 9.53 -2.84
N ARG A 71 26.09 9.35 -3.90
CA ARG A 71 27.34 8.57 -3.84
C ARG A 71 28.30 9.10 -2.77
N LYS A 72 28.47 10.43 -2.66
CA LYS A 72 29.30 11.04 -1.63
C LYS A 72 28.77 10.73 -0.22
N LEU A 73 27.46 10.89 0.01
CA LEU A 73 26.83 10.56 1.30
C LEU A 73 26.99 9.08 1.63
N VAL A 74 26.70 8.17 0.71
CA VAL A 74 26.85 6.71 0.92
C VAL A 74 28.28 6.36 1.27
N LYS A 75 29.29 6.98 0.62
CA LYS A 75 30.70 6.79 0.98
C LYS A 75 31.06 7.34 2.36
N GLN A 76 30.42 8.41 2.82
CA GLN A 76 30.64 9.01 4.16
C GLN A 76 29.96 8.16 5.25
N ILE A 77 28.72 7.74 5.01
CA ILE A 77 27.91 6.91 5.91
C ILE A 77 28.52 5.51 6.06
N LYS A 78 29.05 4.95 4.96
CA LYS A 78 29.58 3.57 4.88
C LYS A 78 28.58 2.53 5.39
N PRO A 79 27.36 2.50 4.82
CA PRO A 79 26.35 1.57 5.29
C PRO A 79 26.73 0.13 4.96
N ASP A 80 26.26 -0.81 5.77
CA ASP A 80 26.32 -2.25 5.47
C ASP A 80 25.33 -2.59 4.34
N ILE A 81 24.14 -1.97 4.39
CA ILE A 81 23.07 -2.11 3.39
C ILE A 81 22.66 -0.72 2.90
N PHE A 82 22.58 -0.55 1.59
CA PHE A 82 22.02 0.64 0.93
C PHE A 82 20.72 0.26 0.21
N HIS A 83 19.58 0.75 0.67
CA HIS A 83 18.27 0.31 0.22
C HIS A 83 17.42 1.47 -0.32
N ALA A 84 17.10 1.43 -1.61
CA ALA A 84 16.20 2.38 -2.25
C ALA A 84 14.75 1.87 -2.18
N LEU A 85 13.85 2.69 -1.65
CA LEU A 85 12.40 2.44 -1.69
C LEU A 85 11.82 3.23 -2.86
N TYR A 86 11.40 2.55 -3.89
CA TYR A 86 10.90 3.00 -5.19
C TYR A 86 11.88 2.75 -6.35
N ALA A 87 11.48 1.93 -7.33
CA ALA A 87 12.41 1.41 -8.35
C ALA A 87 12.86 2.45 -9.39
N THR A 88 12.06 3.48 -9.68
CA THR A 88 12.37 4.48 -10.70
C THR A 88 13.38 5.51 -10.18
N SER A 89 12.93 6.67 -9.65
CA SER A 89 13.83 7.78 -9.30
C SER A 89 14.89 7.41 -8.24
N TYR A 90 14.46 6.80 -7.12
CA TYR A 90 15.36 6.39 -6.04
C TYR A 90 16.20 5.18 -6.44
N GLY A 91 15.59 4.16 -7.04
CA GLY A 91 16.29 2.96 -7.51
C GLY A 91 17.36 3.26 -8.55
N VAL A 92 17.03 4.06 -9.57
CA VAL A 92 17.98 4.45 -10.62
C VAL A 92 19.12 5.30 -10.05
N THR A 93 18.79 6.31 -9.21
CA THR A 93 19.80 7.16 -8.58
C THR A 93 20.70 6.35 -7.64
N GLY A 94 20.13 5.43 -6.87
CA GLY A 94 20.87 4.54 -5.99
C GLY A 94 21.81 3.59 -6.74
N ALA A 95 21.35 3.04 -7.86
CA ALA A 95 22.18 2.20 -8.75
C ALA A 95 23.38 2.96 -9.32
N LEU A 96 23.20 4.23 -9.68
CA LEU A 96 24.28 5.11 -10.14
C LEU A 96 25.25 5.51 -9.01
N ALA A 97 24.75 5.66 -7.79
CA ALA A 97 25.59 5.91 -6.63
C ALA A 97 26.55 4.77 -6.33
N GLY A 98 26.16 3.56 -6.62
CA GLY A 98 26.99 2.35 -6.60
C GLY A 98 27.36 1.90 -5.19
N HIS A 99 26.70 0.86 -4.70
CA HIS A 99 27.02 0.19 -3.44
C HIS A 99 26.94 -1.32 -3.62
N ARG A 100 27.90 -2.08 -3.01
CA ARG A 100 27.97 -3.54 -3.19
C ARG A 100 26.70 -4.29 -2.70
N ASN A 101 26.14 -3.84 -1.58
CA ASN A 101 24.92 -4.40 -1.00
C ASN A 101 23.75 -3.45 -1.28
N PHE A 102 23.50 -3.16 -2.56
CA PHE A 102 22.39 -2.33 -3.00
C PHE A 102 21.12 -3.14 -3.14
N VAL A 103 20.04 -2.66 -2.52
CA VAL A 103 18.72 -3.28 -2.49
C VAL A 103 17.69 -2.31 -3.06
N ILE A 104 16.68 -2.83 -3.74
CA ILE A 104 15.55 -2.04 -4.25
C ILE A 104 14.25 -2.69 -3.77
N THR A 105 13.35 -1.90 -3.17
CA THR A 105 11.94 -2.26 -2.99
C THR A 105 11.10 -1.48 -3.99
N ALA A 106 10.38 -2.18 -4.87
CA ALA A 106 9.38 -1.57 -5.72
C ALA A 106 8.04 -1.48 -4.96
N LEU A 107 7.34 -0.35 -5.09
CA LEU A 107 6.18 -0.03 -4.24
C LEU A 107 4.83 -0.12 -4.96
N GLY A 108 4.80 -0.26 -6.29
CA GLY A 108 3.58 -0.39 -7.08
C GLY A 108 3.60 0.48 -8.33
N SER A 109 3.30 1.75 -8.23
CA SER A 109 3.20 2.66 -9.39
C SER A 109 4.50 2.80 -10.20
N ASP A 110 5.64 2.55 -9.60
CA ASP A 110 6.95 2.51 -10.26
C ASP A 110 7.06 1.40 -11.31
N LEU A 111 6.47 0.23 -11.06
CA LEU A 111 6.43 -0.87 -12.02
C LEU A 111 5.11 -0.91 -12.80
N LEU A 112 3.97 -0.79 -12.12
CA LEU A 112 2.66 -1.02 -12.72
C LEU A 112 2.18 0.15 -13.59
N VAL A 113 2.65 1.37 -13.32
CA VAL A 113 2.29 2.57 -14.08
C VAL A 113 3.48 3.09 -14.88
N SER A 114 4.58 3.47 -14.20
CA SER A 114 5.70 4.13 -14.86
C SER A 114 6.38 3.26 -15.91
N VAL A 115 6.68 2.01 -15.56
CA VAL A 115 7.34 1.05 -16.47
C VAL A 115 6.43 0.64 -17.63
N ARG A 116 5.15 0.38 -17.37
CA ARG A 116 4.19 -0.01 -18.42
C ARG A 116 3.98 1.08 -19.47
N ASN A 117 4.05 2.35 -19.07
CA ASN A 117 3.73 3.48 -19.94
C ASN A 117 4.96 4.12 -20.61
N SER A 118 6.19 3.63 -20.35
CA SER A 118 7.39 4.29 -20.90
C SER A 118 8.58 3.36 -21.07
N THR A 119 9.06 3.27 -22.31
CA THR A 119 10.29 2.53 -22.65
C THR A 119 11.54 3.10 -21.99
N VAL A 120 11.55 4.41 -21.69
CA VAL A 120 12.65 5.06 -20.97
C VAL A 120 12.68 4.54 -19.53
N TYR A 121 11.53 4.48 -18.85
CA TYR A 121 11.44 3.90 -17.52
C TYR A 121 11.80 2.41 -17.51
N GLN A 122 11.37 1.63 -18.53
CA GLN A 122 11.77 0.22 -18.67
C GLN A 122 13.28 0.05 -18.70
N LYS A 123 13.98 0.82 -19.57
CA LYS A 123 15.45 0.76 -19.68
C LYS A 123 16.14 1.16 -18.38
N ALA A 124 15.65 2.22 -17.74
CA ALA A 124 16.22 2.73 -16.50
C ALA A 124 16.04 1.77 -15.32
N VAL A 125 14.83 1.21 -15.13
CA VAL A 125 14.56 0.22 -14.08
C VAL A 125 15.32 -1.08 -14.35
N ARG A 126 15.37 -1.56 -15.60
CA ARG A 126 16.21 -2.70 -15.97
C ARG A 126 17.68 -2.48 -15.59
N PHE A 127 18.21 -1.28 -15.81
CA PHE A 127 19.56 -0.94 -15.37
C PHE A 127 19.69 -1.01 -13.85
N ALA A 128 18.75 -0.41 -13.11
CA ALA A 128 18.78 -0.40 -11.65
C ALA A 128 18.66 -1.82 -11.06
N PHE A 129 17.78 -2.66 -11.59
CA PHE A 129 17.60 -4.05 -11.16
C PHE A 129 18.83 -4.91 -11.43
N ARG A 130 19.55 -4.71 -12.56
CA ARG A 130 20.82 -5.39 -12.79
C ARG A 130 21.90 -5.04 -11.77
N LYS A 131 21.87 -3.80 -11.24
CA LYS A 131 22.83 -3.33 -10.22
C LYS A 131 22.46 -3.75 -8.80
N ALA A 132 21.18 -4.03 -8.55
CA ALA A 132 20.74 -4.48 -7.24
C ALA A 132 21.24 -5.90 -6.95
N LYS A 133 21.63 -6.14 -5.71
CA LYS A 133 21.95 -7.47 -5.18
C LYS A 133 20.67 -8.22 -4.78
N TRP A 134 19.65 -7.50 -4.38
CA TRP A 134 18.33 -8.02 -4.04
C TRP A 134 17.23 -7.00 -4.38
N ILE A 135 16.05 -7.52 -4.77
CA ILE A 135 14.89 -6.74 -5.17
C ILE A 135 13.68 -7.31 -4.46
N THR A 136 12.88 -6.45 -3.82
CA THR A 136 11.57 -6.86 -3.31
C THR A 136 10.45 -6.19 -4.08
N VAL A 137 9.38 -6.94 -4.27
CA VAL A 137 8.13 -6.50 -4.89
C VAL A 137 6.95 -6.86 -4.00
N MET A 138 5.81 -6.21 -4.18
CA MET A 138 4.66 -6.36 -3.29
C MET A 138 3.69 -7.47 -3.71
N SER A 139 3.75 -7.92 -4.98
CA SER A 139 2.79 -8.87 -5.54
C SER A 139 3.41 -9.70 -6.65
N GLN A 140 2.71 -10.79 -7.01
CA GLN A 140 3.07 -11.63 -8.16
C GLN A 140 3.07 -10.82 -9.46
N GLU A 141 2.06 -9.95 -9.67
CA GLU A 141 2.01 -9.09 -10.84
C GLU A 141 3.29 -8.22 -10.99
N MET A 142 3.77 -7.63 -9.90
CA MET A 142 5.01 -6.86 -9.92
C MET A 142 6.23 -7.73 -10.17
N SER A 143 6.23 -8.98 -9.69
CA SER A 143 7.27 -9.98 -9.98
C SER A 143 7.29 -10.34 -11.47
N ASP A 144 6.11 -10.49 -12.07
CA ASP A 144 5.98 -10.78 -13.51
C ASP A 144 6.49 -9.59 -14.35
N VAL A 145 6.17 -8.35 -13.99
CA VAL A 145 6.75 -7.15 -14.62
C VAL A 145 8.28 -7.11 -14.50
N ALA A 146 8.83 -7.48 -13.34
CA ALA A 146 10.29 -7.57 -13.17
C ALA A 146 10.90 -8.64 -14.09
N LYS A 147 10.23 -9.79 -14.25
CA LYS A 147 10.61 -10.87 -15.18
C LYS A 147 10.60 -10.39 -16.63
N ASP A 148 9.55 -9.68 -17.05
CA ASP A 148 9.43 -9.11 -18.41
C ASP A 148 10.51 -8.06 -18.71
N LEU A 149 11.01 -7.38 -17.68
CA LEU A 149 12.18 -6.52 -17.78
C LEU A 149 13.50 -7.31 -17.96
N GLY A 150 13.48 -8.65 -17.94
CA GLY A 150 14.67 -9.49 -18.03
C GLY A 150 15.51 -9.49 -16.76
N THR A 151 14.87 -9.34 -15.60
CA THR A 151 15.54 -9.39 -14.30
C THR A 151 15.89 -10.83 -13.94
N ASP A 152 17.04 -11.04 -13.33
CA ASP A 152 17.40 -12.32 -12.72
C ASP A 152 16.46 -12.59 -11.53
N MET A 153 15.55 -13.52 -11.69
CA MET A 153 14.51 -13.82 -10.72
C MET A 153 15.04 -14.43 -9.41
N SER A 154 16.27 -14.93 -9.39
CA SER A 154 16.92 -15.39 -8.15
C SER A 154 17.19 -14.24 -7.17
N LYS A 155 17.15 -13.00 -7.65
CA LYS A 155 17.31 -11.77 -6.85
C LYS A 155 15.97 -11.15 -6.45
N VAL A 156 14.83 -11.68 -6.92
CA VAL A 156 13.51 -11.11 -6.68
C VAL A 156 12.79 -11.91 -5.61
N SER A 157 12.22 -11.21 -4.64
CA SER A 157 11.34 -11.80 -3.62
C SER A 157 10.05 -11.01 -3.51
N ILE A 158 8.94 -11.71 -3.36
CA ILE A 158 7.65 -11.10 -3.05
C ILE A 158 7.60 -10.91 -1.53
N VAL A 159 7.56 -9.65 -1.09
CA VAL A 159 7.48 -9.26 0.32
C VAL A 159 6.40 -8.19 0.44
N PRO A 160 5.13 -8.58 0.61
CA PRO A 160 4.03 -7.64 0.74
C PRO A 160 4.22 -6.74 1.98
N PHE A 161 3.70 -5.53 1.92
CA PHE A 161 3.43 -4.81 3.15
C PHE A 161 2.35 -5.57 3.91
N GLY A 162 2.48 -5.63 5.19
CA GLY A 162 1.51 -6.24 6.05
C GLY A 162 0.92 -5.25 7.03
N VAL A 163 -0.03 -5.72 7.81
CA VAL A 163 -0.67 -4.98 8.89
C VAL A 163 0.09 -5.15 10.20
N ASP A 164 -0.12 -4.23 11.11
CA ASP A 164 0.28 -4.38 12.50
C ASP A 164 -0.83 -5.11 13.26
N PRO A 165 -0.62 -6.35 13.73
CA PRO A 165 -1.66 -7.12 14.40
C PRO A 165 -2.01 -6.58 15.79
N GLN A 166 -1.21 -5.67 16.35
CA GLN A 166 -1.56 -4.98 17.61
C GLN A 166 -2.61 -3.90 17.40
N ILE A 167 -2.70 -3.35 16.17
CA ILE A 167 -3.66 -2.32 15.79
C ILE A 167 -4.84 -2.93 15.04
N PHE A 168 -4.56 -3.73 13.99
CA PHE A 168 -5.57 -4.32 13.13
C PHE A 168 -5.80 -5.77 13.52
N ASN A 169 -6.87 -6.01 14.24
CA ASN A 169 -7.33 -7.32 14.68
C ASN A 169 -8.83 -7.25 15.02
N ALA A 170 -9.48 -8.39 15.18
CA ALA A 170 -10.90 -8.49 15.43
C ALA A 170 -11.29 -8.52 16.94
N THR A 171 -10.35 -8.25 17.85
CA THR A 171 -10.61 -8.37 19.31
C THR A 171 -11.64 -7.37 19.83
N GLN A 172 -11.82 -6.25 19.13
CA GLN A 172 -12.80 -5.20 19.47
C GLN A 172 -13.96 -5.17 18.48
N ARG A 173 -14.18 -6.26 17.72
CA ARG A 173 -15.26 -6.30 16.75
C ARG A 173 -16.62 -6.18 17.42
N SER A 174 -17.40 -5.20 16.97
CA SER A 174 -18.71 -4.90 17.50
C SER A 174 -19.61 -4.32 16.42
N LEU A 175 -20.47 -5.15 15.84
CA LEU A 175 -21.37 -4.74 14.78
C LEU A 175 -22.67 -4.20 15.33
N SER A 176 -23.20 -3.16 14.69
CA SER A 176 -24.54 -2.65 14.98
C SER A 176 -25.59 -3.65 14.49
N VAL A 177 -26.58 -3.94 15.32
CA VAL A 177 -27.76 -4.75 14.95
C VAL A 177 -28.79 -3.93 14.16
N ASN A 178 -28.70 -2.60 14.21
CA ASN A 178 -29.67 -1.69 13.62
C ASN A 178 -29.19 -1.03 12.33
N GLU A 179 -27.91 -1.18 11.99
CA GLU A 179 -27.31 -0.52 10.83
C GLU A 179 -26.46 -1.51 10.04
N PHE A 180 -26.51 -1.41 8.71
CA PHE A 180 -25.57 -2.11 7.84
C PHE A 180 -24.47 -1.14 7.44
N VAL A 181 -23.25 -1.39 7.91
CA VAL A 181 -22.12 -0.46 7.77
C VAL A 181 -21.19 -0.93 6.65
N VAL A 182 -21.03 -0.07 5.65
CA VAL A 182 -20.06 -0.23 4.55
C VAL A 182 -18.92 0.78 4.74
N THR A 183 -17.69 0.34 4.65
CA THR A 183 -16.52 1.22 4.87
C THR A 183 -15.53 1.13 3.73
N SER A 184 -14.98 2.29 3.34
CA SER A 184 -13.81 2.40 2.47
C SER A 184 -12.75 3.29 3.13
N THR A 185 -11.51 2.80 3.19
CA THR A 185 -10.38 3.51 3.83
C THR A 185 -9.34 3.95 2.80
N ARG A 186 -9.81 4.25 1.56
CA ARG A 186 -8.95 4.67 0.46
C ARG A 186 -8.85 6.19 0.38
N ASN A 187 -7.68 6.69 -0.01
CA ASN A 187 -7.49 8.11 -0.29
C ASN A 187 -8.42 8.59 -1.43
N LEU A 188 -8.77 9.88 -1.40
CA LEU A 188 -9.71 10.50 -2.33
C LEU A 188 -8.98 10.98 -3.59
N GLU A 189 -8.39 10.02 -4.35
CA GLU A 189 -7.65 10.25 -5.59
C GLU A 189 -8.23 9.37 -6.71
N LYS A 190 -8.06 9.80 -7.96
CA LYS A 190 -8.65 9.13 -9.15
C LYS A 190 -8.37 7.64 -9.21
N ILE A 191 -7.17 7.20 -8.79
CA ILE A 191 -6.78 5.79 -8.83
C ILE A 191 -7.62 4.90 -7.91
N TYR A 192 -8.21 5.46 -6.86
CA TYR A 192 -9.03 4.73 -5.88
C TYR A 192 -10.52 4.70 -6.23
N ASN A 193 -10.94 5.44 -7.26
CA ASN A 193 -12.26 5.35 -7.93
C ASN A 193 -13.49 5.39 -7.00
N ILE A 194 -13.44 6.21 -5.95
CA ILE A 194 -14.56 6.35 -5.00
C ILE A 194 -15.91 6.72 -5.67
N PRO A 195 -15.95 7.48 -6.81
CA PRO A 195 -17.20 7.71 -7.53
C PRO A 195 -17.94 6.42 -7.91
N HIS A 196 -17.19 5.34 -8.23
CA HIS A 196 -17.77 4.03 -8.54
C HIS A 196 -18.53 3.44 -7.35
N LEU A 197 -17.96 3.52 -6.14
CA LEU A 197 -18.63 3.10 -4.91
C LEU A 197 -19.91 3.92 -4.68
N LEU A 198 -19.85 5.26 -4.79
CA LEU A 198 -21.02 6.12 -4.56
C LEU A 198 -22.17 5.80 -5.53
N LYS A 199 -21.87 5.57 -6.81
CA LYS A 199 -22.88 5.16 -7.80
C LYS A 199 -23.52 3.81 -7.45
N ALA A 200 -22.74 2.82 -7.06
CA ALA A 200 -23.26 1.51 -6.63
C ALA A 200 -24.13 1.60 -5.37
N LEU A 201 -23.75 2.44 -4.42
CA LEU A 201 -24.55 2.70 -3.20
C LEU A 201 -25.88 3.37 -3.54
N HIS A 202 -25.93 4.28 -4.52
CA HIS A 202 -27.16 4.89 -5.00
C HIS A 202 -28.14 3.85 -5.54
N VAL A 203 -27.66 2.82 -6.25
CA VAL A 203 -28.52 1.73 -6.78
C VAL A 203 -29.17 0.91 -5.66
N VAL A 204 -28.49 0.75 -4.51
CA VAL A 204 -28.98 -0.14 -3.43
C VAL A 204 -29.56 0.60 -2.22
N LYS A 205 -29.46 1.92 -2.15
CA LYS A 205 -29.84 2.70 -0.94
C LYS A 205 -31.26 2.42 -0.44
N ASP A 206 -32.23 2.25 -1.35
CA ASP A 206 -33.62 1.99 -1.00
C ASP A 206 -33.89 0.52 -0.65
N GLN A 207 -32.96 -0.38 -0.96
CA GLN A 207 -33.04 -1.80 -0.65
C GLN A 207 -32.32 -2.16 0.66
N ILE A 208 -31.55 -1.23 1.23
CA ILE A 208 -30.85 -1.36 2.52
C ILE A 208 -31.26 -0.20 3.42
N PRO A 209 -32.39 -0.31 4.15
CA PRO A 209 -33.00 0.81 4.86
C PRO A 209 -32.10 1.50 5.88
N ASN A 210 -31.19 0.73 6.49
CA ASN A 210 -30.30 1.19 7.57
C ASN A 210 -28.85 1.27 7.11
N LEU A 211 -28.62 1.59 5.81
CA LEU A 211 -27.29 1.73 5.24
C LEU A 211 -26.54 2.89 5.85
N LYS A 212 -25.33 2.62 6.35
CA LYS A 212 -24.33 3.61 6.73
C LYS A 212 -23.03 3.37 5.97
N VAL A 213 -22.43 4.45 5.52
CA VAL A 213 -21.23 4.40 4.70
C VAL A 213 -20.15 5.30 5.29
N ASN A 214 -19.03 4.73 5.63
CA ASN A 214 -17.88 5.45 6.16
C ASN A 214 -16.80 5.54 5.08
N ILE A 215 -16.41 6.75 4.70
CA ILE A 215 -15.30 7.01 3.78
C ILE A 215 -14.19 7.70 4.56
N LEU A 216 -13.10 6.94 4.84
CA LEU A 216 -11.93 7.40 5.58
C LEU A 216 -10.79 7.63 4.58
N GLY A 217 -10.34 8.86 4.48
CA GLY A 217 -9.26 9.24 3.59
C GLY A 217 -9.31 10.72 3.23
N TYR A 218 -8.26 11.19 2.64
CA TYR A 218 -8.12 12.56 2.14
C TYR A 218 -7.57 12.53 0.72
N GLY A 219 -7.75 13.60 -0.03
CA GLY A 219 -7.24 13.69 -1.39
C GLY A 219 -7.86 14.81 -2.19
N SER A 220 -7.41 14.94 -3.42
CA SER A 220 -7.77 16.04 -4.32
C SER A 220 -9.24 16.04 -4.77
N LEU A 221 -9.91 14.88 -4.67
CA LEU A 221 -11.31 14.73 -5.13
C LEU A 221 -12.35 14.97 -4.03
N ARG A 222 -11.97 15.46 -2.85
CA ARG A 222 -12.89 15.61 -1.70
C ARG A 222 -14.15 16.38 -2.05
N GLU A 223 -14.03 17.58 -2.61
CA GLU A 223 -15.14 18.45 -2.95
C GLU A 223 -16.02 17.85 -4.06
N GLU A 224 -15.41 17.23 -5.07
CA GLU A 224 -16.11 16.54 -6.15
C GLU A 224 -16.95 15.37 -5.64
N LEU A 225 -16.40 14.59 -4.69
CA LEU A 225 -17.08 13.44 -4.10
C LEU A 225 -18.24 13.85 -3.18
N GLU A 226 -18.09 14.93 -2.43
CA GLU A 226 -19.19 15.50 -1.63
C GLU A 226 -20.32 16.02 -2.53
N ALA A 227 -20.00 16.70 -3.62
CA ALA A 227 -20.99 17.14 -4.60
C ALA A 227 -21.72 15.95 -5.26
N LEU A 228 -20.98 14.91 -5.67
CA LEU A 228 -21.55 13.68 -6.23
C LEU A 228 -22.45 12.96 -5.20
N THR A 229 -22.06 12.94 -3.92
CA THR A 229 -22.86 12.35 -2.84
C THR A 229 -24.22 13.06 -2.72
N ALA A 230 -24.22 14.39 -2.83
CA ALA A 230 -25.46 15.19 -2.81
C ALA A 230 -26.32 14.94 -4.07
N GLU A 231 -25.71 14.90 -5.26
CA GLU A 231 -26.39 14.58 -6.52
C GLU A 231 -27.07 13.20 -6.50
N LEU A 232 -26.41 12.21 -5.91
CA LEU A 232 -26.91 10.84 -5.76
C LEU A 232 -27.86 10.67 -4.56
N GLU A 233 -28.17 11.74 -3.83
CA GLU A 233 -29.04 11.75 -2.64
C GLU A 233 -28.55 10.77 -1.54
N LEU A 234 -27.27 10.73 -1.29
CA LEU A 234 -26.62 9.84 -0.30
C LEU A 234 -26.17 10.57 0.98
N ASN A 235 -26.56 11.85 1.16
CA ASN A 235 -26.08 12.68 2.29
C ASN A 235 -26.43 12.11 3.68
N GLN A 236 -27.49 11.31 3.79
CA GLN A 236 -27.90 10.71 5.06
C GLN A 236 -27.15 9.39 5.36
N GLN A 237 -26.64 8.75 4.33
CA GLN A 237 -25.92 7.47 4.43
C GLN A 237 -24.42 7.66 4.57
N VAL A 238 -23.83 8.57 3.78
CA VAL A 238 -22.36 8.70 3.62
C VAL A 238 -21.78 9.73 4.58
N THR A 239 -20.75 9.31 5.29
CA THR A 239 -19.92 10.19 6.14
C THR A 239 -18.48 10.15 5.68
N PHE A 240 -17.91 11.32 5.39
CA PHE A 240 -16.50 11.48 5.05
C PHE A 240 -15.70 11.93 6.29
N PHE A 241 -14.80 11.10 6.76
CA PHE A 241 -14.01 11.36 7.98
C PHE A 241 -12.75 12.20 7.74
N GLY A 242 -12.28 12.28 6.50
CA GLY A 242 -11.01 12.94 6.20
C GLY A 242 -9.81 12.11 6.64
N LYS A 243 -8.72 12.81 6.99
CA LYS A 243 -7.49 12.16 7.45
C LYS A 243 -7.67 11.65 8.88
N VAL A 244 -7.50 10.35 9.06
CA VAL A 244 -7.60 9.64 10.33
C VAL A 244 -6.31 8.87 10.61
N ASN A 245 -6.08 8.48 11.86
CA ASN A 245 -4.95 7.64 12.25
C ASN A 245 -5.32 6.13 12.18
N GLN A 246 -4.32 5.26 12.31
CA GLN A 246 -4.50 3.81 12.20
C GLN A 246 -5.45 3.23 13.24
N TYR A 247 -5.49 3.77 14.45
CA TYR A 247 -6.40 3.30 15.51
C TYR A 247 -7.85 3.62 15.16
N GLN A 248 -8.11 4.80 14.60
CA GLN A 248 -9.45 5.19 14.13
C GLN A 248 -9.89 4.35 12.92
N ILE A 249 -8.95 3.98 12.02
CA ILE A 249 -9.23 3.05 10.92
C ILE A 249 -9.61 1.69 11.48
N ALA A 250 -8.82 1.13 12.39
CA ALA A 250 -9.09 -0.17 13.00
C ALA A 250 -10.42 -0.19 13.77
N GLU A 251 -10.72 0.86 14.55
CA GLU A 251 -11.99 1.02 15.24
C GLU A 251 -13.18 1.03 14.26
N THR A 252 -13.06 1.78 13.16
CA THR A 252 -14.13 1.85 12.15
C THR A 252 -14.31 0.51 11.44
N LEU A 253 -13.22 -0.17 11.07
CA LEU A 253 -13.27 -1.49 10.45
C LEU A 253 -13.90 -2.55 11.37
N ASN A 254 -13.61 -2.50 12.67
CA ASN A 254 -14.21 -3.41 13.67
C ASN A 254 -15.72 -3.19 13.85
N ARG A 255 -16.25 -2.05 13.40
CA ARG A 255 -17.70 -1.72 13.40
C ARG A 255 -18.35 -1.89 12.02
N SER A 256 -17.59 -2.33 11.03
CA SER A 256 -18.03 -2.41 9.63
C SER A 256 -18.45 -3.83 9.28
N HIS A 257 -19.61 -3.98 8.65
CA HIS A 257 -20.03 -5.25 8.05
C HIS A 257 -19.17 -5.54 6.81
N VAL A 258 -19.08 -4.57 5.92
CA VAL A 258 -18.42 -4.73 4.63
C VAL A 258 -17.35 -3.65 4.44
N PHE A 259 -16.19 -4.06 3.98
CA PHE A 259 -15.16 -3.18 3.44
C PHE A 259 -15.22 -3.20 1.91
N VAL A 260 -15.14 -2.02 1.29
CA VAL A 260 -15.14 -1.89 -0.18
C VAL A 260 -13.92 -1.14 -0.67
N SER A 261 -13.21 -1.73 -1.65
CA SER A 261 -12.08 -1.10 -2.34
C SER A 261 -12.22 -1.22 -3.86
N VAL A 262 -12.51 -0.12 -4.51
CA VAL A 262 -12.78 -0.04 -5.96
C VAL A 262 -11.62 0.53 -6.78
N SER A 263 -10.39 0.35 -6.31
CA SER A 263 -9.18 0.88 -6.93
C SER A 263 -8.98 0.34 -8.35
N LEU A 264 -8.53 1.20 -9.27
CA LEU A 264 -8.22 0.86 -10.65
C LEU A 264 -6.88 0.11 -10.79
N SER A 265 -5.96 0.35 -9.86
CA SER A 265 -4.65 -0.30 -9.79
C SER A 265 -4.08 -0.19 -8.38
N ASP A 266 -3.35 -1.19 -7.96
CA ASP A 266 -2.60 -1.19 -6.69
C ASP A 266 -1.37 -2.12 -6.80
N GLY A 267 -0.33 -1.87 -6.02
CA GLY A 267 0.81 -2.79 -5.86
C GLY A 267 0.54 -3.85 -4.79
N ASN A 268 -0.08 -3.41 -3.70
CA ASN A 268 -0.59 -4.22 -2.61
C ASN A 268 -1.64 -3.41 -1.85
N ASN A 269 -2.88 -3.88 -1.83
CA ASN A 269 -3.99 -3.21 -1.17
C ASN A 269 -3.92 -3.40 0.35
N ILE A 270 -3.13 -2.56 1.03
CA ILE A 270 -2.96 -2.63 2.49
C ILE A 270 -4.31 -2.44 3.20
N SER A 271 -5.17 -1.53 2.71
CA SER A 271 -6.49 -1.30 3.29
C SER A 271 -7.36 -2.56 3.26
N LEU A 272 -7.22 -3.39 2.23
CA LEU A 272 -7.88 -4.70 2.16
C LEU A 272 -7.33 -5.65 3.24
N ASN A 273 -6.00 -5.67 3.43
CA ASN A 273 -5.40 -6.50 4.48
C ASN A 273 -5.81 -6.03 5.89
N GLU A 274 -5.91 -4.71 6.11
CA GLU A 274 -6.41 -4.13 7.35
C GLU A 274 -7.85 -4.55 7.62
N ALA A 275 -8.72 -4.52 6.60
CA ALA A 275 -10.10 -4.95 6.71
C ALA A 275 -10.24 -6.46 6.98
N MET A 276 -9.46 -7.30 6.28
CA MET A 276 -9.41 -8.75 6.54
C MET A 276 -8.94 -9.04 7.96
N ALA A 277 -7.92 -8.33 8.46
CA ALA A 277 -7.42 -8.50 9.83
C ALA A 277 -8.44 -8.08 10.90
N CYS A 278 -9.28 -7.09 10.60
CA CYS A 278 -10.41 -6.66 11.45
C CYS A 278 -11.68 -7.48 11.22
N ASP A 279 -11.60 -8.57 10.46
CA ASP A 279 -12.72 -9.49 10.17
C ASP A 279 -13.92 -8.82 9.47
N ALA A 280 -13.71 -7.78 8.67
CA ALA A 280 -14.74 -7.21 7.80
C ALA A 280 -14.87 -8.05 6.52
N PHE A 281 -16.11 -8.29 6.05
CA PHE A 281 -16.32 -8.92 4.76
C PHE A 281 -15.83 -8.01 3.62
N CYS A 282 -15.06 -8.53 2.69
CA CYS A 282 -14.35 -7.72 1.72
C CYS A 282 -14.95 -7.82 0.31
N ILE A 283 -15.21 -6.66 -0.31
CA ILE A 283 -15.56 -6.52 -1.73
C ILE A 283 -14.49 -5.65 -2.39
N ALA A 284 -13.86 -6.13 -3.45
CA ALA A 284 -12.79 -5.38 -4.10
C ALA A 284 -12.87 -5.50 -5.62
N THR A 285 -12.23 -4.56 -6.35
CA THR A 285 -12.09 -4.69 -7.80
C THR A 285 -11.22 -5.90 -8.18
N ASN A 286 -11.59 -6.54 -9.27
CA ASN A 286 -10.92 -7.71 -9.85
C ASN A 286 -9.60 -7.33 -10.52
N ILE A 287 -8.65 -6.82 -9.72
CA ILE A 287 -7.29 -6.51 -10.14
C ILE A 287 -6.27 -7.47 -9.50
N PRO A 288 -5.10 -7.68 -10.10
CA PRO A 288 -4.11 -8.64 -9.57
C PRO A 288 -3.74 -8.40 -8.10
N ALA A 289 -3.65 -7.14 -7.68
CA ALA A 289 -3.35 -6.78 -6.29
C ALA A 289 -4.40 -7.31 -5.29
N ASN A 290 -5.67 -7.42 -5.70
CA ASN A 290 -6.75 -7.92 -4.84
C ASN A 290 -6.90 -9.44 -4.99
N ARG A 291 -6.73 -9.99 -6.21
CA ARG A 291 -6.77 -11.45 -6.45
C ARG A 291 -5.73 -12.24 -5.66
N GLN A 292 -4.64 -11.62 -5.23
CA GLN A 292 -3.68 -12.30 -4.36
C GLN A 292 -4.21 -12.53 -2.93
N TRP A 293 -5.29 -11.83 -2.53
CA TRP A 293 -5.89 -11.89 -1.20
C TRP A 293 -7.29 -12.47 -1.19
N ILE A 294 -8.06 -12.25 -2.27
CA ILE A 294 -9.46 -12.67 -2.39
C ILE A 294 -9.60 -13.66 -3.54
N GLU A 295 -10.24 -14.78 -3.25
CA GLU A 295 -10.84 -15.70 -4.18
C GLU A 295 -12.35 -15.42 -4.23
N ASP A 296 -12.87 -15.03 -5.42
CA ASP A 296 -14.25 -14.57 -5.57
C ASP A 296 -15.27 -15.62 -5.12
N GLY A 297 -16.20 -15.21 -4.26
CA GLY A 297 -17.24 -16.06 -3.70
C GLY A 297 -16.79 -17.02 -2.60
N VAL A 298 -15.48 -17.06 -2.27
CA VAL A 298 -14.93 -17.93 -1.22
C VAL A 298 -14.65 -17.13 0.05
N ASN A 299 -13.80 -16.13 -0.01
CA ASN A 299 -13.39 -15.31 1.15
C ASN A 299 -13.66 -13.82 0.97
N GLY A 300 -14.44 -13.46 -0.02
CA GLY A 300 -14.84 -12.12 -0.37
C GLY A 300 -15.42 -12.08 -1.78
N PHE A 301 -15.71 -10.88 -2.27
CA PHE A 301 -16.18 -10.69 -3.65
C PHE A 301 -15.20 -9.86 -4.47
N LEU A 302 -15.05 -10.24 -5.75
CA LEU A 302 -14.36 -9.47 -6.75
C LEU A 302 -15.37 -8.93 -7.78
N VAL A 303 -15.24 -7.66 -8.16
CA VAL A 303 -16.07 -6.99 -9.15
C VAL A 303 -15.21 -6.39 -10.24
N ASP A 304 -15.68 -6.36 -11.46
CA ASP A 304 -14.91 -5.77 -12.55
C ASP A 304 -14.78 -4.25 -12.40
N ILE A 305 -13.73 -3.69 -12.99
CA ILE A 305 -13.49 -2.24 -12.97
C ILE A 305 -14.67 -1.54 -13.68
N ASP A 306 -15.20 -0.51 -13.02
CA ASP A 306 -16.33 0.29 -13.52
C ASP A 306 -17.68 -0.45 -13.69
N ASP A 307 -17.81 -1.67 -13.16
CA ASP A 307 -19.08 -2.41 -13.11
C ASP A 307 -19.91 -1.97 -11.89
N VAL A 308 -20.67 -0.87 -12.06
CA VAL A 308 -21.51 -0.29 -10.99
C VAL A 308 -22.61 -1.27 -10.55
N GLU A 309 -23.28 -1.92 -11.49
CA GLU A 309 -24.36 -2.86 -11.21
C GLU A 309 -23.85 -4.12 -10.51
N GLY A 310 -22.70 -4.63 -10.95
CA GLY A 310 -22.04 -5.77 -10.28
C GLY A 310 -21.64 -5.44 -8.86
N LEU A 311 -21.06 -4.26 -8.60
CA LEU A 311 -20.73 -3.81 -7.25
C LEU A 311 -22.00 -3.66 -6.38
N ALA A 312 -23.05 -3.04 -6.92
CA ALA A 312 -24.34 -2.88 -6.26
C ALA A 312 -24.94 -4.26 -5.88
N ALA A 313 -24.94 -5.20 -6.82
CA ALA A 313 -25.43 -6.57 -6.59
C ALA A 313 -24.65 -7.29 -5.48
N ARG A 314 -23.30 -7.16 -5.45
CA ARG A 314 -22.45 -7.76 -4.40
C ARG A 314 -22.66 -7.12 -3.03
N ILE A 315 -22.84 -5.80 -2.95
CA ILE A 315 -23.19 -5.10 -1.69
C ILE A 315 -24.56 -5.60 -1.18
N LEU A 316 -25.55 -5.70 -2.06
CA LEU A 316 -26.88 -6.20 -1.70
C LEU A 316 -26.85 -7.68 -1.28
N GLN A 317 -26.06 -8.50 -1.94
CA GLN A 317 -25.84 -9.90 -1.57
C GLN A 317 -25.19 -10.00 -0.18
N ALA A 318 -24.16 -9.19 0.08
CA ALA A 318 -23.53 -9.12 1.39
C ALA A 318 -24.51 -8.70 2.49
N TYR A 319 -25.40 -7.73 2.21
CA TYR A 319 -26.46 -7.33 3.14
C TYR A 319 -27.42 -8.49 3.46
N LYS A 320 -27.91 -9.20 2.44
CA LYS A 320 -28.93 -10.26 2.59
C LYS A 320 -28.41 -11.54 3.25
N SER A 321 -27.13 -11.84 3.08
CA SER A 321 -26.53 -13.12 3.51
C SER A 321 -25.27 -12.90 4.35
N TYR A 322 -25.21 -11.81 5.10
CA TYR A 322 -23.99 -11.37 5.80
C TYR A 322 -23.42 -12.46 6.72
N ASP A 323 -24.27 -13.02 7.60
CA ASP A 323 -23.81 -13.99 8.60
C ASP A 323 -23.22 -15.25 7.95
N GLU A 324 -23.89 -15.78 6.92
CA GLU A 324 -23.39 -16.96 6.17
C GLU A 324 -22.07 -16.67 5.44
N LEU A 325 -21.98 -15.52 4.79
CA LEU A 325 -20.78 -15.11 4.06
C LEU A 325 -19.61 -14.88 5.02
N GLN A 326 -19.85 -14.20 6.14
CA GLN A 326 -18.81 -13.89 7.11
C GLN A 326 -18.33 -15.13 7.88
N GLU A 327 -19.23 -16.05 8.23
CA GLU A 327 -18.87 -17.31 8.87
C GLU A 327 -17.90 -18.13 8.02
N LYS A 328 -18.07 -18.11 6.69
CA LYS A 328 -17.18 -18.79 5.74
C LYS A 328 -15.89 -18.00 5.49
N ALA A 329 -15.99 -16.71 5.23
CA ALA A 329 -14.88 -15.88 4.80
C ALA A 329 -13.91 -15.52 5.94
N GLY A 330 -14.42 -15.26 7.12
CA GLY A 330 -13.64 -14.78 8.27
C GLY A 330 -12.44 -15.68 8.61
N PRO A 331 -12.63 -16.97 8.88
CA PRO A 331 -11.51 -17.87 9.19
C PRO A 331 -10.46 -17.96 8.09
N ILE A 332 -10.90 -17.95 6.82
CA ILE A 332 -9.99 -17.98 5.65
C ILE A 332 -9.17 -16.69 5.60
N ASN A 333 -9.81 -15.53 5.79
CA ASN A 333 -9.16 -14.23 5.79
C ASN A 333 -8.13 -14.13 6.91
N GLN A 334 -8.47 -14.56 8.12
CA GLN A 334 -7.53 -14.56 9.25
C GLN A 334 -6.31 -15.45 8.96
N ALA A 335 -6.51 -16.67 8.44
CA ALA A 335 -5.41 -17.56 8.08
C ALA A 335 -4.48 -16.94 7.01
N ILE A 336 -5.02 -16.30 5.99
CA ILE A 336 -4.26 -15.62 4.95
C ILE A 336 -3.44 -14.46 5.54
N ILE A 337 -4.03 -13.67 6.44
CA ILE A 337 -3.33 -12.56 7.09
C ILE A 337 -2.22 -13.09 8.02
N GLU A 338 -2.46 -14.14 8.80
CA GLU A 338 -1.45 -14.76 9.65
C GLU A 338 -0.27 -15.32 8.85
N GLU A 339 -0.54 -15.96 7.72
CA GLU A 339 0.48 -16.57 6.86
C GLU A 339 1.40 -15.53 6.21
N ARG A 340 0.82 -14.45 5.62
CA ARG A 340 1.59 -13.54 4.73
C ARG A 340 1.24 -12.06 4.85
N GLY A 341 0.24 -11.71 5.67
CA GLY A 341 -0.25 -10.33 5.84
C GLY A 341 0.32 -9.59 7.05
N ILE A 342 1.20 -10.20 7.85
CA ILE A 342 1.75 -9.56 9.06
C ILE A 342 3.06 -8.83 8.75
N TRP A 343 3.09 -7.51 9.03
CA TRP A 343 4.25 -6.66 8.80
C TRP A 343 5.53 -7.18 9.45
N SER A 344 5.48 -7.48 10.74
CA SER A 344 6.68 -7.91 11.48
C SER A 344 7.26 -9.21 10.95
N ASN A 345 6.43 -10.15 10.48
CA ASN A 345 6.89 -11.40 9.89
C ASN A 345 7.55 -11.16 8.52
N ASN A 346 6.96 -10.30 7.68
CA ASN A 346 7.53 -9.94 6.40
C ASN A 346 8.86 -9.18 6.56
N MET A 347 8.98 -8.33 7.57
CA MET A 347 10.24 -7.63 7.85
C MET A 347 11.34 -8.54 8.42
N LYS A 348 11.00 -9.64 9.11
CA LYS A 348 11.98 -10.69 9.48
C LYS A 348 12.64 -11.30 8.24
N VAL A 349 11.87 -11.54 7.18
CA VAL A 349 12.41 -12.04 5.90
C VAL A 349 13.42 -11.03 5.32
N VAL A 350 13.09 -9.74 5.40
CA VAL A 350 13.99 -8.67 4.93
C VAL A 350 15.27 -8.64 5.77
N GLU A 351 15.17 -8.69 7.10
CA GLU A 351 16.31 -8.67 8.00
C GLU A 351 17.24 -9.87 7.77
N GLN A 352 16.66 -11.07 7.66
CA GLN A 352 17.43 -12.29 7.37
C GLN A 352 18.20 -12.15 6.04
N LYS A 353 17.55 -11.60 5.01
CA LYS A 353 18.22 -11.36 3.73
C LYS A 353 19.34 -10.35 3.81
N TYR A 354 19.19 -9.28 4.59
CA TYR A 354 20.29 -8.35 4.83
C TYR A 354 21.48 -9.05 5.51
N GLN A 355 21.22 -9.89 6.51
CA GLN A 355 22.28 -10.65 7.21
C GLN A 355 22.98 -11.63 6.28
N GLU A 356 22.25 -12.34 5.39
CA GLU A 356 22.83 -13.22 4.36
C GLU A 356 23.75 -12.45 3.40
N MET A 357 23.32 -11.26 2.98
CA MET A 357 24.10 -10.42 2.07
C MET A 357 25.43 -9.95 2.66
N LEU A 358 25.55 -9.88 3.99
CA LEU A 358 26.78 -9.49 4.67
C LEU A 358 27.77 -10.64 4.85
N LYS A 359 27.28 -11.88 4.83
CA LYS A 359 28.11 -13.09 4.93
C LYS A 359 28.80 -13.44 3.59
N ASN A 360 28.23 -12.95 2.49
CA ASN A 360 28.70 -13.17 1.10
C ASN A 360 29.31 -11.88 0.52
#